data_0a5b333a49581bcf7f128d0596ec4a0c
#
_entry.id   0a5b333a49581bcf7f128d0596ec4a0c
#
_cell.length_a   1.000
_cell.length_b   1.000
_cell.length_c   1.000
_cell.angle_alpha   90.00
_cell.angle_beta   90.00
_cell.angle_gamma   90.00
#
_symmetry.space_group_name_H-M   'P 1'
#
loop_
_entity.id
_entity.type
_entity.pdbx_description
1 polymer ?
#
loop_
_entity_poly.entity_id
_entity_poly.type
_entity_poly.pdbx_seq_one_letter_code
_entity_poly.pdbx_strand_id
1 'polypeptide(L)'
;REAMQKNFLSLALLGTLVVPALAAAAELLSVDDAIRHALSQNPELRAADRQAQAADARADAAKGAFLPQIGVRYMVRRSDNPLDAFADKLNTRTVDPATDFTAQALNYPDASTVHATQLTVEMPLYTGGRIDAGRREAGAYAEAARLGYERRPQATVYNTLHAYRAAQAATYAV
;
A
#
# COMPACT_ATOMS: atom_id res chain seq x y z
N ARG A 1 35.67 64.20 13.33
CA ARG A 1 37.03 63.84 12.94
C ARG A 1 36.87 62.69 11.95
N GLU A 2 36.90 63.07 10.70
CA GLU A 2 37.96 62.93 9.72
C GLU A 2 38.22 61.49 9.38
N ALA A 3 37.79 61.22 8.24
CA ALA A 3 38.54 61.15 6.98
C ALA A 3 39.06 59.71 6.72
N MET A 4 38.62 59.04 5.73
CA MET A 4 39.37 59.03 4.47
C MET A 4 38.59 58.28 3.39
N GLN A 5 38.26 59.02 2.35
CA GLN A 5 38.05 58.50 0.99
C GLN A 5 39.24 57.67 0.56
N LYS A 6 38.99 56.58 -0.12
CA LYS A 6 39.77 56.17 -1.29
C LYS A 6 39.05 55.08 -2.07
N ASN A 7 38.49 55.51 -3.14
CA ASN A 7 38.57 54.93 -4.49
C ASN A 7 38.98 53.45 -4.59
N PHE A 8 38.04 52.64 -4.99
CA PHE A 8 38.41 51.44 -5.75
C PHE A 8 37.65 51.43 -7.06
N LEU A 9 38.44 51.50 -8.12
CA LEU A 9 38.10 51.46 -9.52
C LEU A 9 37.26 50.20 -9.83
N SER A 10 36.22 50.47 -10.56
CA SER A 10 35.48 49.52 -11.38
C SER A 10 36.39 48.71 -12.29
N LEU A 11 36.42 47.41 -12.10
CA LEU A 11 36.84 46.48 -13.12
C LEU A 11 35.67 45.58 -13.47
N ALA A 12 34.89 46.06 -14.43
CA ALA A 12 33.85 45.26 -15.08
C ALA A 12 34.52 44.18 -15.95
N LEU A 13 34.61 42.98 -15.41
CA LEU A 13 35.03 41.82 -16.20
C LEU A 13 33.75 41.23 -16.85
N LEU A 14 33.51 41.63 -18.11
CA LEU A 14 32.52 40.97 -18.96
C LEU A 14 33.03 39.56 -19.28
N GLY A 15 32.67 38.61 -18.41
CA GLY A 15 32.81 37.21 -18.70
C GLY A 15 31.71 36.78 -19.69
N THR A 16 32.06 36.74 -20.97
CA THR A 16 31.22 36.10 -22.00
C THR A 16 31.13 34.62 -21.67
N LEU A 17 29.99 34.22 -21.08
CA LEU A 17 29.63 32.83 -20.86
C LEU A 17 29.34 32.21 -22.24
N VAL A 18 30.38 31.65 -22.87
CA VAL A 18 30.20 30.78 -24.04
C VAL A 18 29.55 29.51 -23.53
N VAL A 19 28.21 29.46 -23.58
CA VAL A 19 27.45 28.22 -23.42
C VAL A 19 27.71 27.42 -24.70
N PRO A 20 28.41 26.29 -24.66
CA PRO A 20 28.47 25.41 -25.80
C PRO A 20 27.03 24.92 -26.03
N ALA A 21 26.39 25.39 -27.09
CA ALA A 21 25.21 24.77 -27.62
C ALA A 21 25.63 23.35 -28.04
N LEU A 22 25.41 22.36 -27.14
CA LEU A 22 25.35 20.99 -27.57
C LEU A 22 24.13 20.91 -28.51
N ALA A 23 24.39 21.10 -29.80
CA ALA A 23 23.50 20.62 -30.83
C ALA A 23 23.50 19.09 -30.68
N ALA A 24 22.63 18.58 -29.84
CA ALA A 24 22.25 17.17 -29.86
C ALA A 24 21.77 16.94 -31.29
N ALA A 25 22.58 16.23 -32.09
CA ALA A 25 22.14 15.73 -33.38
C ALA A 25 20.82 14.99 -33.09
N ALA A 26 19.73 15.55 -33.62
CA ALA A 26 18.42 14.92 -33.49
C ALA A 26 18.53 13.59 -34.26
N GLU A 27 18.84 12.54 -33.54
CA GLU A 27 18.84 11.18 -34.09
C GLU A 27 17.41 10.93 -34.59
N LEU A 28 17.31 10.73 -35.91
CA LEU A 28 16.02 10.47 -36.54
C LEU A 28 15.46 9.16 -35.95
N LEU A 29 14.65 9.28 -34.93
CA LEU A 29 14.05 8.14 -34.27
C LEU A 29 13.15 7.39 -35.29
N SER A 30 13.48 6.13 -35.58
CA SER A 30 12.63 5.32 -36.45
C SER A 30 11.32 4.97 -35.74
N VAL A 31 10.28 4.66 -36.51
CA VAL A 31 8.99 4.25 -35.95
C VAL A 31 9.13 2.98 -35.08
N ASP A 32 9.99 2.07 -35.51
CA ASP A 32 10.24 0.82 -34.75
C ASP A 32 10.98 1.07 -33.43
N ASP A 33 11.92 2.03 -33.42
CA ASP A 33 12.62 2.44 -32.20
C ASP A 33 11.65 3.13 -31.22
N ALA A 34 10.79 4.00 -31.75
CA ALA A 34 9.77 4.66 -30.95
C ALA A 34 8.82 3.65 -30.31
N ILE A 35 8.35 2.64 -31.06
CA ILE A 35 7.50 1.57 -30.53
C ILE A 35 8.25 0.74 -29.49
N ARG A 36 9.48 0.31 -29.76
CA ARG A 36 10.29 -0.46 -28.81
C ARG A 36 10.51 0.32 -27.51
N HIS A 37 10.83 1.60 -27.62
CA HIS A 37 11.01 2.46 -26.45
C HIS A 37 9.70 2.61 -25.66
N ALA A 38 8.58 2.86 -26.34
CA ALA A 38 7.28 2.97 -25.71
C ALA A 38 6.90 1.67 -24.97
N LEU A 39 7.08 0.51 -25.60
CA LEU A 39 6.76 -0.78 -24.97
C LEU A 39 7.65 -1.09 -23.76
N SER A 40 8.93 -0.68 -23.79
CA SER A 40 9.88 -0.97 -22.70
C SER A 40 9.77 0.02 -21.54
N GLN A 41 9.38 1.26 -21.79
CA GLN A 41 9.43 2.35 -20.79
C GLN A 41 8.05 2.86 -20.35
N ASN A 42 6.96 2.41 -20.98
CA ASN A 42 5.63 2.90 -20.66
C ASN A 42 5.22 2.54 -19.21
N PRO A 43 4.99 3.53 -18.34
CA PRO A 43 4.57 3.29 -16.97
C PRO A 43 3.16 2.67 -16.88
N GLU A 44 2.28 2.90 -17.88
CA GLU A 44 0.94 2.30 -17.91
C GLU A 44 1.00 0.78 -18.12
N LEU A 45 1.94 0.29 -18.93
CA LEU A 45 2.14 -1.15 -19.09
C LEU A 45 2.59 -1.80 -17.79
N ARG A 46 3.53 -1.16 -17.08
CA ARG A 46 3.98 -1.63 -15.76
C ARG A 46 2.86 -1.58 -14.72
N ALA A 47 2.05 -0.53 -14.76
CA ALA A 47 0.89 -0.42 -13.86
C ALA A 47 -0.14 -1.51 -14.14
N ALA A 48 -0.45 -1.80 -15.41
CA ALA A 48 -1.37 -2.86 -15.80
C ALA A 48 -0.87 -4.25 -15.42
N ASP A 49 0.44 -4.52 -15.57
CA ASP A 49 1.09 -5.74 -15.09
C ASP A 49 0.92 -5.92 -13.58
N ARG A 50 1.20 -4.86 -12.80
CA ARG A 50 1.02 -4.90 -11.34
C ARG A 50 -0.45 -5.08 -10.92
N GLN A 51 -1.39 -4.53 -11.70
CA GLN A 51 -2.82 -4.76 -11.45
C GLN A 51 -3.21 -6.21 -11.70
N ALA A 52 -2.70 -6.83 -12.77
CA ALA A 52 -2.93 -8.25 -13.04
C ALA A 52 -2.36 -9.12 -11.92
N GLN A 53 -1.10 -8.90 -11.52
CA GLN A 53 -0.47 -9.62 -10.39
C GLN A 53 -1.25 -9.44 -9.07
N ALA A 54 -1.75 -8.24 -8.80
CA ALA A 54 -2.57 -7.98 -7.61
C ALA A 54 -3.92 -8.71 -7.66
N ALA A 55 -4.53 -8.84 -8.84
CA ALA A 55 -5.76 -9.60 -9.02
C ALA A 55 -5.52 -11.11 -8.84
N ASP A 56 -4.43 -11.66 -9.36
CA ASP A 56 -4.02 -13.04 -9.15
C ASP A 56 -3.80 -13.32 -7.65
N ALA A 57 -3.08 -12.45 -6.95
CA ALA A 57 -2.86 -12.59 -5.51
C ALA A 57 -4.19 -12.56 -4.71
N ARG A 58 -5.18 -11.76 -5.14
CA ARG A 58 -6.51 -11.77 -4.53
C ARG A 58 -7.27 -13.06 -4.79
N ALA A 59 -7.15 -13.62 -6.00
CA ALA A 59 -7.74 -14.91 -6.33
C ALA A 59 -7.12 -16.03 -5.48
N ASP A 60 -5.81 -16.00 -5.25
CA ASP A 60 -5.14 -16.94 -4.37
C ASP A 60 -5.55 -16.77 -2.90
N ALA A 61 -5.66 -15.51 -2.43
CA ALA A 61 -6.17 -15.23 -1.09
C ALA A 61 -7.61 -15.75 -0.88
N ALA A 62 -8.45 -15.67 -1.91
CA ALA A 62 -9.82 -16.19 -1.86
C ALA A 62 -9.87 -17.73 -1.68
N LYS A 63 -8.85 -18.46 -2.13
CA LYS A 63 -8.72 -19.92 -1.88
C LYS A 63 -8.53 -20.21 -0.40
N GLY A 64 -7.87 -19.29 0.33
CA GLY A 64 -7.63 -19.40 1.77
C GLY A 64 -8.89 -19.30 2.64
N ALA A 65 -10.02 -18.84 2.08
CA ALA A 65 -11.28 -18.71 2.83
C ALA A 65 -11.86 -20.04 3.37
N PHE A 66 -11.40 -21.18 2.88
CA PHE A 66 -11.72 -22.51 3.41
C PHE A 66 -10.77 -23.00 4.49
N LEU A 67 -9.62 -22.35 4.66
CA LEU A 67 -8.61 -22.77 5.63
C LEU A 67 -9.02 -22.37 7.05
N PRO A 68 -8.59 -23.16 8.07
CA PRO A 68 -8.75 -22.76 9.46
C PRO A 68 -8.04 -21.42 9.72
N GLN A 69 -8.76 -20.50 10.34
CA GLN A 69 -8.18 -19.24 10.81
C GLN A 69 -7.84 -19.38 12.28
N ILE A 70 -6.59 -19.11 12.61
CA ILE A 70 -6.08 -19.20 13.98
C ILE A 70 -5.83 -17.79 14.48
N GLY A 71 -6.54 -17.43 15.56
CA GLY A 71 -6.38 -16.15 16.23
C GLY A 71 -5.84 -16.36 17.65
N VAL A 72 -4.90 -15.53 18.06
CA VAL A 72 -4.43 -15.43 19.45
C VAL A 72 -4.72 -14.03 19.93
N ARG A 73 -5.44 -13.97 21.07
CA ARG A 73 -5.72 -12.71 21.75
C ARG A 73 -5.15 -12.77 23.17
N TYR A 74 -4.36 -11.77 23.51
CA TYR A 74 -3.91 -11.54 24.88
C TYR A 74 -4.55 -10.25 25.38
N MET A 75 -5.15 -10.31 26.58
CA MET A 75 -5.82 -9.18 27.20
C MET A 75 -5.37 -9.07 28.65
N VAL A 76 -5.08 -7.85 29.06
CA VAL A 76 -4.84 -7.50 30.47
C VAL A 76 -5.96 -6.55 30.90
N ARG A 77 -6.67 -6.91 31.96
CA ARG A 77 -7.68 -6.06 32.58
C ARG A 77 -7.27 -5.76 34.01
N ARG A 78 -7.27 -4.49 34.38
CA ARG A 78 -7.13 -4.04 35.76
C ARG A 78 -8.41 -3.31 36.17
N SER A 79 -9.03 -3.73 37.25
CA SER A 79 -10.29 -3.16 37.73
C SER A 79 -10.29 -3.13 39.26
N ASP A 80 -10.79 -2.04 39.81
CA ASP A 80 -11.14 -1.86 41.23
C ASP A 80 -12.66 -1.83 41.45
N ASN A 81 -13.44 -2.16 40.41
CA ASN A 81 -14.87 -2.28 40.51
C ASN A 81 -15.19 -3.45 41.45
N PRO A 82 -16.05 -3.25 42.48
CA PRO A 82 -16.36 -4.26 43.46
C PRO A 82 -16.85 -5.60 42.90
N LEU A 83 -17.72 -5.54 41.88
CA LEU A 83 -18.24 -6.74 41.23
C LEU A 83 -17.14 -7.50 40.47
N ASP A 84 -16.32 -6.77 39.73
CA ASP A 84 -15.21 -7.36 38.98
C ASP A 84 -14.15 -7.98 39.90
N ALA A 85 -13.71 -7.21 40.92
CA ALA A 85 -12.71 -7.68 41.86
C ALA A 85 -13.14 -8.92 42.63
N PHE A 86 -14.40 -8.97 43.05
CA PHE A 86 -14.94 -10.14 43.74
C PHE A 86 -15.13 -11.33 42.79
N ALA A 87 -15.61 -11.08 41.56
CA ALA A 87 -15.72 -12.13 40.55
C ALA A 87 -14.33 -12.70 40.17
N ASP A 88 -13.30 -11.87 40.07
CA ASP A 88 -11.92 -12.31 39.78
C ASP A 88 -11.41 -13.22 40.92
N LYS A 89 -11.65 -12.89 42.21
CA LYS A 89 -11.31 -13.75 43.34
C LYS A 89 -12.02 -15.10 43.30
N LEU A 90 -13.31 -15.11 42.92
CA LEU A 90 -14.08 -16.36 42.74
C LEU A 90 -13.50 -17.19 41.60
N ASN A 91 -13.22 -16.56 40.45
CA ASN A 91 -12.70 -17.27 39.29
C ASN A 91 -11.29 -17.83 39.52
N THR A 92 -10.48 -17.15 40.31
CA THR A 92 -9.13 -17.60 40.67
C THR A 92 -9.09 -18.47 41.92
N ARG A 93 -10.25 -18.67 42.58
CA ARG A 93 -10.41 -19.48 43.83
C ARG A 93 -9.55 -18.95 44.98
N THR A 94 -9.41 -17.63 45.08
CA THR A 94 -8.59 -16.94 46.09
C THR A 94 -9.45 -16.23 47.15
N VAL A 95 -10.72 -16.52 47.25
CA VAL A 95 -11.64 -15.94 48.25
C VAL A 95 -11.26 -16.44 49.64
N ASP A 96 -10.97 -15.48 50.54
CA ASP A 96 -10.81 -15.73 51.97
C ASP A 96 -12.07 -15.31 52.73
N PRO A 97 -12.81 -16.25 53.33
CA PRO A 97 -14.03 -15.94 54.06
C PRO A 97 -13.87 -14.98 55.24
N ALA A 98 -12.68 -14.89 55.83
CA ALA A 98 -12.41 -14.04 56.97
C ALA A 98 -12.21 -12.56 56.59
N THR A 99 -11.72 -12.30 55.40
CA THR A 99 -11.34 -10.95 54.97
C THR A 99 -12.21 -10.41 53.85
N ASP A 100 -12.66 -11.24 52.88
CA ASP A 100 -13.29 -10.79 51.65
C ASP A 100 -14.79 -10.49 51.79
N PHE A 101 -15.44 -10.93 52.88
CA PHE A 101 -16.86 -10.64 53.14
C PHE A 101 -17.06 -9.45 54.09
N THR A 102 -16.02 -8.67 54.37
CA THR A 102 -16.18 -7.43 55.13
C THR A 102 -16.81 -6.34 54.27
N ALA A 103 -17.56 -5.43 54.92
CA ALA A 103 -18.17 -4.29 54.18
C ALA A 103 -17.10 -3.44 53.45
N GLN A 104 -15.90 -3.35 54.00
CA GLN A 104 -14.78 -2.62 53.38
C GLN A 104 -14.31 -3.33 52.12
N ALA A 105 -14.04 -4.62 52.16
CA ALA A 105 -13.54 -5.40 51.02
C ALA A 105 -14.55 -5.49 49.89
N LEU A 106 -15.87 -5.55 50.23
CA LEU A 106 -16.94 -5.65 49.23
C LEU A 106 -17.23 -4.30 48.58
N ASN A 107 -17.07 -3.16 49.25
CA ASN A 107 -17.39 -1.85 48.70
C ASN A 107 -16.15 -1.12 48.10
N TYR A 108 -14.97 -1.38 48.64
CA TYR A 108 -13.72 -0.72 48.27
C TYR A 108 -12.60 -1.76 48.13
N PRO A 109 -12.72 -2.68 47.16
CA PRO A 109 -11.69 -3.69 46.94
C PRO A 109 -10.40 -3.13 46.40
N ASP A 110 -9.32 -3.80 46.67
CA ASP A 110 -8.06 -3.54 45.94
C ASP A 110 -8.21 -3.89 44.48
N ALA A 111 -7.52 -3.13 43.61
CA ALA A 111 -7.57 -3.37 42.17
C ALA A 111 -7.03 -4.77 41.81
N SER A 112 -7.86 -5.58 41.17
CA SER A 112 -7.45 -6.87 40.60
C SER A 112 -6.85 -6.70 39.20
N THR A 113 -5.88 -7.54 38.86
CA THR A 113 -5.32 -7.61 37.51
C THR A 113 -5.48 -9.01 36.96
N VAL A 114 -6.21 -9.14 35.86
CA VAL A 114 -6.45 -10.40 35.18
C VAL A 114 -5.73 -10.42 33.84
N HIS A 115 -5.01 -11.49 33.58
CA HIS A 115 -4.38 -11.81 32.32
C HIS A 115 -5.16 -12.93 31.63
N ALA A 116 -5.70 -12.67 30.45
CA ALA A 116 -6.43 -13.66 29.68
C ALA A 116 -5.74 -13.90 28.35
N THR A 117 -5.47 -15.17 28.02
CA THR A 117 -5.00 -15.59 26.72
C THR A 117 -6.07 -16.47 26.09
N GLN A 118 -6.52 -16.08 24.90
CA GLN A 118 -7.53 -16.81 24.16
C GLN A 118 -6.90 -17.29 22.83
N LEU A 119 -7.00 -18.58 22.58
CA LEU A 119 -6.71 -19.19 21.28
C LEU A 119 -8.04 -19.54 20.61
N THR A 120 -8.26 -18.99 19.43
CA THR A 120 -9.46 -19.23 18.64
C THR A 120 -9.07 -19.92 17.33
N VAL A 121 -9.76 -20.99 16.98
CA VAL A 121 -9.62 -21.69 15.69
C VAL A 121 -10.99 -21.72 15.05
N GLU A 122 -11.13 -21.04 13.90
CA GLU A 122 -12.39 -20.95 13.16
C GLU A 122 -12.20 -21.54 11.77
N MET A 123 -13.05 -22.48 11.39
CA MET A 123 -13.06 -23.11 10.06
C MET A 123 -14.49 -23.19 9.57
N PRO A 124 -14.81 -22.57 8.41
CA PRO A 124 -16.14 -22.69 7.83
C PRO A 124 -16.34 -24.08 7.24
N LEU A 125 -17.28 -24.85 7.80
CA LEU A 125 -17.61 -26.18 7.27
C LEU A 125 -18.62 -26.11 6.12
N TYR A 126 -19.58 -25.18 6.21
CA TYR A 126 -20.58 -24.95 5.17
C TYR A 126 -21.07 -23.51 5.20
N THR A 127 -21.11 -22.88 4.02
CA THR A 127 -21.50 -21.47 3.87
C THR A 127 -22.55 -21.24 2.79
N GLY A 128 -23.34 -22.29 2.43
CA GLY A 128 -24.35 -22.18 1.37
C GLY A 128 -23.77 -21.80 0.00
N GLY A 129 -22.53 -22.19 -0.29
CA GLY A 129 -21.85 -21.86 -1.57
C GLY A 129 -21.26 -20.46 -1.64
N ARG A 130 -21.36 -19.63 -0.60
CA ARG A 130 -20.84 -18.24 -0.60
C ARG A 130 -19.33 -18.19 -0.85
N ILE A 131 -18.54 -19.05 -0.21
CA ILE A 131 -17.09 -19.10 -0.38
C ILE A 131 -16.73 -19.55 -1.80
N ASP A 132 -17.43 -20.56 -2.33
CA ASP A 132 -17.23 -21.02 -3.71
C ASP A 132 -17.55 -19.95 -4.75
N ALA A 133 -18.64 -19.20 -4.55
CA ALA A 133 -19.01 -18.09 -5.41
C ALA A 133 -17.95 -16.97 -5.36
N GLY A 134 -17.51 -16.58 -4.16
CA GLY A 134 -16.46 -15.58 -3.98
C GLY A 134 -15.12 -15.99 -4.62
N ARG A 135 -14.77 -17.28 -4.54
CA ARG A 135 -13.56 -17.79 -5.20
C ARG A 135 -13.66 -17.75 -6.71
N ARG A 136 -14.83 -18.14 -7.30
CA ARG A 136 -15.06 -18.02 -8.74
C ARG A 136 -15.06 -16.57 -9.21
N GLU A 137 -15.67 -15.69 -8.46
CA GLU A 137 -15.66 -14.25 -8.71
C GLU A 137 -14.23 -13.70 -8.74
N ALA A 138 -13.42 -13.96 -7.70
CA ALA A 138 -12.03 -13.53 -7.63
C ALA A 138 -11.20 -14.08 -8.81
N GLY A 139 -11.40 -15.33 -9.20
CA GLY A 139 -10.77 -15.93 -10.37
C GLY A 139 -11.15 -15.25 -11.69
N ALA A 140 -12.44 -14.93 -11.88
CA ALA A 140 -12.90 -14.20 -13.06
C ALA A 140 -12.32 -12.77 -13.13
N TYR A 141 -12.19 -12.08 -11.99
CA TYR A 141 -11.52 -10.78 -11.96
C TYR A 141 -10.02 -10.87 -12.27
N ALA A 142 -9.34 -11.91 -11.81
CA ALA A 142 -7.93 -12.13 -12.14
C ALA A 142 -7.75 -12.35 -13.65
N GLU A 143 -8.60 -13.18 -14.25
CA GLU A 143 -8.58 -13.40 -15.70
C GLU A 143 -8.89 -12.12 -16.49
N ALA A 144 -9.88 -11.37 -16.09
CA ALA A 144 -10.22 -10.09 -16.73
C ALA A 144 -9.06 -9.08 -16.65
N ALA A 145 -8.37 -9.02 -15.50
CA ALA A 145 -7.20 -8.16 -15.33
C ALA A 145 -6.04 -8.58 -16.23
N ARG A 146 -5.77 -9.89 -16.36
CA ARG A 146 -4.74 -10.45 -17.23
C ARG A 146 -5.04 -10.14 -18.71
N LEU A 147 -6.26 -10.39 -19.17
CA LEU A 147 -6.66 -10.05 -20.54
C LEU A 147 -6.62 -8.54 -20.81
N GLY A 148 -6.92 -7.73 -19.79
CA GLY A 148 -6.75 -6.28 -19.84
C GLY A 148 -5.29 -5.87 -20.04
N TYR A 149 -4.37 -6.51 -19.32
CA TYR A 149 -2.93 -6.31 -19.47
C TYR A 149 -2.45 -6.73 -20.88
N GLU A 150 -2.86 -7.89 -21.38
CA GLU A 150 -2.47 -8.41 -22.71
C GLU A 150 -2.88 -7.48 -23.87
N ARG A 151 -3.93 -6.68 -23.69
CA ARG A 151 -4.37 -5.67 -24.67
C ARG A 151 -3.61 -4.36 -24.62
N ARG A 152 -2.96 -4.03 -23.50
CA ARG A 152 -2.26 -2.74 -23.33
C ARG A 152 -1.13 -2.50 -24.32
N PRO A 153 -0.25 -3.47 -24.63
CA PRO A 153 0.77 -3.31 -25.66
C PRO A 153 0.21 -2.89 -27.02
N GLN A 154 -0.92 -3.45 -27.44
CA GLN A 154 -1.57 -3.11 -28.73
C GLN A 154 -2.02 -1.64 -28.73
N ALA A 155 -2.64 -1.17 -27.65
CA ALA A 155 -3.02 0.23 -27.51
C ALA A 155 -1.79 1.16 -27.48
N THR A 156 -0.72 0.73 -26.81
CA THR A 156 0.55 1.49 -26.77
C THR A 156 1.16 1.63 -28.16
N VAL A 157 1.23 0.53 -28.93
CA VAL A 157 1.72 0.55 -30.32
C VAL A 157 0.88 1.48 -31.19
N TYR A 158 -0.43 1.38 -31.12
CA TYR A 158 -1.34 2.25 -31.88
C TYR A 158 -1.13 3.73 -31.53
N ASN A 159 -1.12 4.07 -30.25
CA ASN A 159 -0.93 5.45 -29.80
C ASN A 159 0.43 6.01 -30.20
N THR A 160 1.49 5.19 -30.11
CA THR A 160 2.86 5.59 -30.52
C THR A 160 2.91 5.84 -32.01
N LEU A 161 2.33 4.95 -32.83
CA LEU A 161 2.27 5.12 -34.28
C LEU A 161 1.50 6.38 -34.67
N HIS A 162 0.37 6.62 -34.01
CA HIS A 162 -0.44 7.82 -34.28
C HIS A 162 0.30 9.10 -33.92
N ALA A 163 0.95 9.14 -32.76
CA ALA A 163 1.76 10.29 -32.33
C ALA A 163 2.96 10.53 -33.26
N TYR A 164 3.64 9.46 -33.68
CA TYR A 164 4.76 9.55 -34.61
C TYR A 164 4.32 10.12 -35.97
N ARG A 165 3.19 9.65 -36.51
CA ARG A 165 2.63 10.18 -37.78
C ARG A 165 2.19 11.63 -37.67
N ALA A 166 1.61 12.02 -36.53
CA ALA A 166 1.24 13.41 -36.29
C ALA A 166 2.47 14.32 -36.24
N ALA A 167 3.57 13.88 -35.59
CA ALA A 167 4.83 14.61 -35.58
C ALA A 167 5.44 14.77 -36.97
N GLN A 168 5.43 13.70 -37.79
CA GLN A 168 5.87 13.77 -39.19
C GLN A 168 5.05 14.78 -40.01
N ALA A 169 3.72 14.74 -39.89
CA ALA A 169 2.84 15.65 -40.58
C ALA A 169 3.11 17.12 -40.21
N ALA A 170 3.38 17.39 -38.92
CA ALA A 170 3.72 18.72 -38.44
C ALA A 170 5.05 19.26 -39.07
N THR A 171 6.02 18.38 -39.28
CA THR A 171 7.31 18.79 -39.90
C THR A 171 7.18 19.11 -41.38
N TYR A 172 6.19 18.57 -42.08
CA TYR A 172 5.92 18.89 -43.50
C TYR A 172 4.98 20.09 -43.67
N ALA A 173 4.34 20.56 -42.61
CA ALA A 173 3.44 21.72 -42.67
C ALA A 173 4.13 23.07 -42.40
N VAL A 174 5.42 23.06 -42.13
CA VAL A 174 6.29 24.24 -41.95
C VAL A 174 7.17 24.43 -43.19
#